data_ed6c48eeb9282bf1bac9c0bcac1da731
#
_entry.id   ed6c48eeb9282bf1bac9c0bcac1da731
#
_cell.length_a   1.000
_cell.length_b   1.000
_cell.length_c   1.000
_cell.angle_alpha   90.00
_cell.angle_beta   90.00
_cell.angle_gamma   90.00
#
_symmetry.space_group_name_H-M   'P 1'
#
loop_
_entity.id
_entity.type
_entity.pdbx_description
1 polymer ?
#
loop_
_entity_poly.entity_id
_entity_poly.type
_entity_poly.pdbx_seq_one_letter_code
_entity_poly.pdbx_strand_id
1 'polypeptide(L)'
;GVYRDKERPILINNWEATYFNFNGEKIKSIAKDAADLGIELFVLDDGWFGTRDNDDSSLGDWFVNEEKIQGTLNDLAKDINQMGLKFGLWFEPEMISPKSKLYEEHPDWCIHVPGRTRNQARKQLILDLSREEVCDAIIKMLKDVLKSAPISYVKWDMNRNMTEIGSAAWPAKKQKE
;
A
#
# COMPACT_ATOMS: atom_id res chain seq x y z
N GLY A 1 17.24 -9.91 9.90
CA GLY A 1 16.93 -8.48 9.73
C GLY A 1 17.42 -7.67 10.92
N VAL A 2 17.46 -6.35 10.80
CA VAL A 2 17.97 -5.40 11.82
C VAL A 2 17.27 -5.47 13.18
N TYR A 3 16.07 -6.04 13.22
CA TYR A 3 15.27 -6.21 14.44
C TYR A 3 15.28 -7.64 14.99
N ARG A 4 16.16 -8.52 14.50
CA ARG A 4 16.18 -9.93 14.94
C ARG A 4 16.34 -10.06 16.44
N ASP A 5 17.25 -9.30 17.01
CA ASP A 5 17.65 -9.38 18.42
C ASP A 5 17.34 -8.06 19.17
N LYS A 6 16.35 -7.29 18.69
CA LYS A 6 15.91 -6.03 19.30
C LYS A 6 14.43 -6.09 19.63
N GLU A 7 14.03 -5.36 20.65
CA GLU A 7 12.61 -5.12 20.96
C GLU A 7 11.90 -4.46 19.77
N ARG A 8 10.66 -4.81 19.58
CA ARG A 8 9.81 -4.17 18.58
C ARG A 8 9.37 -2.80 19.12
N PRO A 9 9.35 -1.76 18.26
CA PRO A 9 8.87 -0.45 18.67
C PRO A 9 7.38 -0.51 19.02
N ILE A 10 6.98 0.29 19.99
CA ILE A 10 5.56 0.56 20.28
C ILE A 10 5.01 1.37 19.11
N LEU A 11 4.01 0.80 18.44
CA LEU A 11 3.48 1.30 17.18
C LEU A 11 2.06 1.82 17.33
N ILE A 12 1.76 2.94 16.70
CA ILE A 12 0.41 3.41 16.41
C ILE A 12 0.19 3.52 14.89
N ASN A 13 -1.06 3.32 14.49
CA ASN A 13 -1.49 3.47 13.10
C ASN A 13 -2.81 4.27 13.10
N ASN A 14 -3.03 5.09 12.08
CA ASN A 14 -4.16 6.01 12.05
C ASN A 14 -5.48 5.40 11.58
N TRP A 15 -5.53 4.15 11.11
CA TRP A 15 -6.70 3.60 10.42
C TRP A 15 -8.01 3.77 11.20
N GLU A 16 -8.08 3.24 12.40
CA GLU A 16 -9.30 3.31 13.22
C GLU A 16 -9.68 4.74 13.66
N ALA A 17 -8.71 5.66 13.70
CA ALA A 17 -8.97 7.04 14.07
C ALA A 17 -9.48 7.89 12.90
N THR A 18 -9.20 7.52 11.67
CA THR A 18 -9.46 8.40 10.53
C THR A 18 -10.12 7.72 9.34
N TYR A 19 -9.90 6.41 9.15
CA TYR A 19 -10.12 5.74 7.87
C TYR A 19 -9.50 6.58 6.74
N PHE A 20 -10.25 6.88 5.68
CA PHE A 20 -9.80 7.73 4.56
C PHE A 20 -9.89 9.24 4.84
N ASN A 21 -10.54 9.65 5.93
CA ASN A 21 -10.76 11.06 6.26
C ASN A 21 -9.59 11.67 7.04
N PHE A 22 -8.48 11.87 6.37
CA PHE A 22 -7.30 12.53 6.90
C PHE A 22 -6.64 13.45 5.87
N ASN A 23 -5.80 14.33 6.36
CA ASN A 23 -4.82 15.12 5.62
C ASN A 23 -3.50 15.19 6.39
N GLY A 24 -2.50 15.84 5.84
CA GLY A 24 -1.18 15.93 6.47
C GLY A 24 -1.21 16.56 7.87
N GLU A 25 -2.00 17.61 8.08
CA GLU A 25 -2.13 18.28 9.37
C GLU A 25 -2.74 17.35 10.43
N LYS A 26 -3.79 16.63 10.09
CA LYS A 26 -4.43 15.67 11.00
C LYS A 26 -3.48 14.54 11.39
N ILE A 27 -2.70 14.02 10.42
CA ILE A 27 -1.69 12.99 10.68
C ILE A 27 -0.60 13.53 11.63
N LYS A 28 -0.10 14.74 11.41
CA LYS A 28 0.88 15.38 12.30
C LYS A 28 0.33 15.59 13.72
N SER A 29 -0.94 15.97 13.84
CA SER A 29 -1.59 16.11 15.15
C SER A 29 -1.62 14.79 15.92
N ILE A 30 -2.07 13.70 15.26
CA ILE A 30 -2.11 12.36 15.89
C ILE A 30 -0.68 11.90 16.25
N ALA A 31 0.29 12.14 15.37
CA ALA A 31 1.68 11.78 15.64
C ALA A 31 2.26 12.53 16.85
N LYS A 32 1.92 13.81 17.02
CA LYS A 32 2.33 14.59 18.19
C LYS A 32 1.76 14.01 19.48
N ASP A 33 0.45 13.73 19.53
CA ASP A 33 -0.19 13.14 20.70
C ASP A 33 0.41 11.74 21.02
N ALA A 34 0.73 10.96 19.97
CA ALA A 34 1.39 9.68 20.09
C ALA A 34 2.80 9.80 20.70
N ALA A 35 3.58 10.80 20.25
CA ALA A 35 4.92 11.06 20.81
C ALA A 35 4.86 11.43 22.29
N ASP A 36 3.91 12.28 22.68
CA ASP A 36 3.70 12.68 24.07
C ASP A 36 3.33 11.49 24.98
N LEU A 37 2.75 10.43 24.42
CA LEU A 37 2.42 9.17 25.09
C LEU A 37 3.55 8.13 25.08
N GLY A 38 4.69 8.44 24.47
CA GLY A 38 5.85 7.53 24.41
C GLY A 38 5.75 6.46 23.31
N ILE A 39 4.90 6.64 22.29
CA ILE A 39 4.88 5.80 21.09
C ILE A 39 6.19 6.03 20.31
N GLU A 40 6.70 4.99 19.66
CA GLU A 40 8.01 5.01 19.00
C GLU A 40 7.93 4.97 17.47
N LEU A 41 6.80 4.53 16.93
CA LEU A 41 6.59 4.36 15.48
C LEU A 41 5.17 4.75 15.08
N PHE A 42 5.05 5.67 14.15
CA PHE A 42 3.79 6.03 13.50
C PHE A 42 3.69 5.39 12.12
N VAL A 43 2.62 4.66 11.84
CA VAL A 43 2.35 4.06 10.53
C VAL A 43 1.20 4.79 9.86
N LEU A 44 1.47 5.45 8.73
CA LEU A 44 0.45 6.00 7.85
C LEU A 44 -0.21 4.85 7.08
N ASP A 45 -1.48 4.64 7.34
CA ASP A 45 -2.29 3.56 6.76
C ASP A 45 -2.86 3.90 5.39
N ASP A 46 -3.79 3.10 4.89
CA ASP A 46 -4.43 3.21 3.57
C ASP A 46 -4.95 4.62 3.29
N GLY A 47 -4.84 5.07 2.03
CA GLY A 47 -5.38 6.35 1.57
C GLY A 47 -4.37 7.46 1.29
N TRP A 48 -3.06 7.21 1.39
CA TRP A 48 -2.01 8.21 1.13
C TRP A 48 -1.63 8.36 -0.36
N PHE A 49 -2.09 7.46 -1.22
CA PHE A 49 -1.66 7.30 -2.62
C PHE A 49 -2.79 7.50 -3.63
N GLY A 50 -2.45 7.79 -4.87
CA GLY A 50 -3.38 7.92 -5.98
C GLY A 50 -4.53 8.88 -5.70
N THR A 51 -5.75 8.44 -5.96
CA THR A 51 -7.01 9.12 -5.60
C THR A 51 -7.80 8.30 -4.58
N ARG A 52 -7.09 7.65 -3.65
CA ARG A 52 -7.60 6.68 -2.69
C ARG A 52 -8.33 7.34 -1.52
N ASP A 53 -9.62 7.62 -1.69
CA ASP A 53 -10.51 8.19 -0.66
C ASP A 53 -11.61 7.22 -0.20
N ASN A 54 -11.58 5.99 -0.72
CA ASN A 54 -12.52 4.93 -0.42
C ASN A 54 -11.96 3.58 -0.90
N ASP A 55 -12.67 2.49 -0.60
CA ASP A 55 -12.27 1.11 -0.97
C ASP A 55 -12.31 0.80 -2.48
N ASP A 56 -12.85 1.70 -3.32
CA ASP A 56 -13.22 1.39 -4.70
C ASP A 56 -12.13 1.67 -5.72
N SER A 57 -11.08 2.40 -5.34
CA SER A 57 -10.14 3.00 -6.30
C SER A 57 -8.69 2.87 -5.89
N SER A 58 -7.82 3.09 -6.86
CA SER A 58 -6.38 3.39 -6.75
C SER A 58 -5.48 2.30 -6.18
N LEU A 59 -5.94 1.14 -5.73
CA LEU A 59 -5.00 0.05 -5.44
C LEU A 59 -4.20 -0.28 -6.70
N GLY A 60 -2.88 -0.30 -6.58
CA GLY A 60 -1.93 -0.38 -7.69
C GLY A 60 -1.28 0.95 -8.07
N ASP A 61 -1.89 2.07 -7.72
CA ASP A 61 -1.39 3.43 -8.02
C ASP A 61 -0.45 3.92 -6.91
N TRP A 62 0.70 3.27 -6.75
CA TRP A 62 1.64 3.55 -5.66
C TRP A 62 2.44 4.83 -5.91
N PHE A 63 1.73 5.96 -6.02
CA PHE A 63 2.31 7.31 -6.04
C PHE A 63 1.60 8.19 -5.03
N VAL A 64 2.36 9.07 -4.38
CA VAL A 64 1.87 9.90 -3.28
C VAL A 64 0.78 10.86 -3.74
N ASN A 65 -0.29 10.99 -2.96
CA ASN A 65 -1.27 12.06 -3.11
C ASN A 65 -0.80 13.29 -2.33
N GLU A 66 0.01 14.13 -2.98
CA GLU A 66 0.62 15.32 -2.34
C GLU A 66 -0.42 16.36 -1.91
N GLU A 67 -1.56 16.45 -2.60
CA GLU A 67 -2.66 17.33 -2.21
C GLU A 67 -3.24 16.90 -0.86
N LYS A 68 -3.54 15.60 -0.71
CA LYS A 68 -4.11 15.03 0.51
C LYS A 68 -3.18 15.12 1.70
N ILE A 69 -1.90 14.80 1.51
CA ILE A 69 -0.91 14.91 2.59
C ILE A 69 -0.36 16.33 2.78
N GLN A 70 -0.79 17.29 1.94
CA GLN A 70 -0.45 18.71 2.01
C GLN A 70 1.06 18.97 1.89
N GLY A 71 1.71 18.29 0.98
CA GLY A 71 3.15 18.39 0.71
C GLY A 71 3.76 17.09 0.23
N THR A 72 5.05 16.92 0.39
CA THR A 72 5.75 15.70 0.02
C THR A 72 5.72 14.65 1.13
N LEU A 73 5.80 13.37 0.77
CA LEU A 73 5.92 12.28 1.75
C LEU A 73 7.19 12.43 2.60
N ASN A 74 8.27 12.98 1.99
CA ASN A 74 9.52 13.25 2.68
C ASN A 74 9.36 14.29 3.80
N ASP A 75 8.63 15.37 3.54
CA ASP A 75 8.40 16.41 4.54
C ASP A 75 7.53 15.90 5.68
N LEU A 76 6.43 15.20 5.37
CA LEU A 76 5.59 14.58 6.37
C LEU A 76 6.37 13.59 7.26
N ALA A 77 7.17 12.71 6.65
CA ALA A 77 7.97 11.75 7.39
C ALA A 77 9.05 12.43 8.24
N LYS A 78 9.67 13.50 7.75
CA LYS A 78 10.65 14.29 8.53
C LYS A 78 10.00 15.01 9.71
N ASP A 79 8.82 15.63 9.52
CA ASP A 79 8.07 16.27 10.60
C ASP A 79 7.78 15.26 11.72
N ILE A 80 7.32 14.05 11.37
CA ILE A 80 7.05 12.98 12.33
C ILE A 80 8.35 12.51 13.01
N ASN A 81 9.46 12.38 12.26
CA ASN A 81 10.75 12.02 12.85
C ASN A 81 11.27 13.07 13.82
N GLN A 82 11.02 14.36 13.56
CA GLN A 82 11.39 15.46 14.48
C GLN A 82 10.61 15.42 15.80
N MET A 83 9.42 14.79 15.82
CA MET A 83 8.66 14.54 17.05
C MET A 83 9.20 13.34 17.86
N GLY A 84 10.25 12.66 17.37
CA GLY A 84 10.86 11.51 18.03
C GLY A 84 10.32 10.15 17.59
N LEU A 85 9.36 10.11 16.68
CA LEU A 85 8.78 8.88 16.14
C LEU A 85 9.54 8.40 14.89
N LYS A 86 9.60 7.10 14.68
CA LYS A 86 9.90 6.54 13.36
C LYS A 86 8.66 6.64 12.47
N PHE A 87 8.88 6.61 11.15
CA PHE A 87 7.78 6.64 10.18
C PHE A 87 7.67 5.32 9.43
N GLY A 88 6.45 4.81 9.31
CA GLY A 88 6.09 3.63 8.55
C GLY A 88 4.97 3.91 7.55
N LEU A 89 4.82 3.05 6.55
CA LEU A 89 3.87 3.21 5.46
C LEU A 89 3.17 1.89 5.13
N TRP A 90 1.87 1.97 4.87
CA TRP A 90 1.02 0.86 4.47
C TRP A 90 1.07 0.61 2.95
N PHE A 91 1.04 -0.66 2.57
CA PHE A 91 0.89 -1.12 1.19
C PHE A 91 0.03 -2.39 1.12
N GLU A 92 -0.70 -2.56 0.03
CA GLU A 92 -1.41 -3.80 -0.35
C GLU A 92 -1.07 -4.16 -1.81
N PRO A 93 0.18 -4.56 -2.09
CA PRO A 93 0.72 -4.56 -3.46
C PRO A 93 0.32 -5.76 -4.32
N GLU A 94 -0.31 -6.78 -3.76
CA GLU A 94 -0.87 -7.89 -4.53
C GLU A 94 -2.22 -7.54 -5.16
N MET A 95 -2.85 -6.45 -4.70
CA MET A 95 -4.20 -6.07 -5.13
C MET A 95 -4.18 -4.90 -6.09
N ILE A 96 -5.22 -4.85 -6.93
CA ILE A 96 -5.43 -3.76 -7.88
C ILE A 96 -6.92 -3.40 -7.93
N SER A 97 -7.24 -2.12 -7.97
CA SER A 97 -8.60 -1.64 -8.17
C SER A 97 -8.92 -1.55 -9.66
N PRO A 98 -10.11 -1.98 -10.10
CA PRO A 98 -10.57 -1.69 -11.48
C PRO A 98 -10.60 -0.20 -11.80
N LYS A 99 -10.70 0.66 -10.79
CA LYS A 99 -10.62 2.12 -10.88
C LYS A 99 -9.22 2.58 -10.46
N SER A 100 -8.18 2.14 -11.15
CA SER A 100 -6.81 2.59 -10.99
C SER A 100 -6.19 2.86 -12.35
N LYS A 101 -5.18 3.72 -12.39
CA LYS A 101 -4.39 3.97 -13.61
C LYS A 101 -3.66 2.71 -14.04
N LEU A 102 -3.12 1.96 -13.09
CA LEU A 102 -2.44 0.70 -13.35
C LEU A 102 -3.37 -0.29 -14.08
N TYR A 103 -4.64 -0.38 -13.65
CA TYR A 103 -5.60 -1.27 -14.31
C TYR A 103 -6.02 -0.76 -15.70
N GLU A 104 -6.14 0.55 -15.89
CA GLU A 104 -6.42 1.15 -17.19
C GLU A 104 -5.30 0.84 -18.21
N GLU A 105 -4.05 0.90 -17.76
CA GLU A 105 -2.87 0.64 -18.59
C GLU A 105 -2.64 -0.87 -18.82
N HIS A 106 -2.92 -1.70 -17.80
CA HIS A 106 -2.61 -3.13 -17.81
C HIS A 106 -3.77 -4.00 -17.28
N PRO A 107 -4.95 -4.01 -17.95
CA PRO A 107 -6.09 -4.80 -17.49
C PRO A 107 -5.84 -6.32 -17.56
N ASP A 108 -4.83 -6.75 -18.32
CA ASP A 108 -4.41 -8.14 -18.46
C ASP A 108 -3.49 -8.64 -17.33
N TRP A 109 -3.04 -7.76 -16.44
CA TRP A 109 -2.14 -8.11 -15.33
C TRP A 109 -2.83 -8.77 -14.13
N CYS A 110 -4.13 -8.98 -14.23
CA CYS A 110 -4.89 -9.62 -13.16
C CYS A 110 -5.00 -11.13 -13.34
N ILE A 111 -4.93 -11.87 -12.24
CA ILE A 111 -5.28 -13.29 -12.21
C ILE A 111 -6.71 -13.47 -12.70
N HIS A 112 -6.90 -14.32 -13.69
CA HIS A 112 -8.22 -14.76 -14.17
C HIS A 112 -8.13 -15.98 -15.07
N VAL A 113 -9.21 -16.74 -15.13
CA VAL A 113 -9.36 -17.82 -16.09
C VAL A 113 -9.98 -17.25 -17.37
N PRO A 114 -9.32 -17.39 -18.55
CA PRO A 114 -9.87 -16.93 -19.81
C PRO A 114 -11.30 -17.44 -20.06
N GLY A 115 -12.19 -16.56 -20.48
CA GLY A 115 -13.60 -16.88 -20.73
C GLY A 115 -14.51 -16.89 -19.49
N ARG A 116 -13.98 -16.60 -18.31
CA ARG A 116 -14.77 -16.41 -17.08
C ARG A 116 -14.77 -14.96 -16.64
N THR A 117 -15.84 -14.55 -15.95
CA THR A 117 -15.88 -13.24 -15.30
C THR A 117 -14.87 -13.20 -14.17
N ARG A 118 -14.09 -12.10 -14.08
CA ARG A 118 -13.13 -11.89 -13.00
C ARG A 118 -13.87 -11.74 -11.67
N ASN A 119 -13.46 -12.49 -10.68
CA ASN A 119 -14.05 -12.42 -9.36
C ASN A 119 -13.50 -11.23 -8.59
N GLN A 120 -14.37 -10.31 -8.19
CA GLN A 120 -14.04 -9.20 -7.31
C GLN A 120 -14.46 -9.52 -5.88
N ALA A 121 -13.57 -9.25 -4.92
CA ALA A 121 -13.92 -9.20 -3.52
C ALA A 121 -13.36 -7.88 -2.96
N ARG A 122 -14.13 -7.20 -2.10
CA ARG A 122 -13.81 -5.85 -1.61
C ARG A 122 -13.50 -4.85 -2.74
N LYS A 123 -14.17 -5.01 -3.90
CA LYS A 123 -13.97 -4.18 -5.11
C LYS A 123 -12.53 -4.21 -5.65
N GLN A 124 -11.81 -5.28 -5.37
CA GLN A 124 -10.41 -5.49 -5.76
C GLN A 124 -10.29 -6.70 -6.67
N LEU A 125 -9.26 -6.69 -7.50
CA LEU A 125 -8.72 -7.82 -8.25
C LEU A 125 -7.33 -8.15 -7.70
N ILE A 126 -6.78 -9.29 -8.14
CA ILE A 126 -5.46 -9.76 -7.73
C ILE A 126 -4.51 -9.64 -8.92
N LEU A 127 -3.33 -9.10 -8.71
CA LEU A 127 -2.27 -9.06 -9.71
C LEU A 127 -1.71 -10.46 -9.96
N ASP A 128 -1.38 -10.73 -11.20
CA ASP A 128 -0.74 -11.98 -11.62
C ASP A 128 0.77 -11.93 -11.39
N LEU A 129 1.18 -12.17 -10.15
CA LEU A 129 2.59 -12.17 -9.75
C LEU A 129 3.37 -13.39 -10.25
N SER A 130 2.76 -14.29 -11.02
CA SER A 130 3.49 -15.32 -11.77
C SER A 130 4.21 -14.76 -13.01
N ARG A 131 3.93 -13.50 -13.35
CA ARG A 131 4.54 -12.76 -14.47
C ARG A 131 5.65 -11.85 -13.96
N GLU A 132 6.85 -12.00 -14.54
CA GLU A 132 8.03 -11.24 -14.13
C GLU A 132 7.83 -9.72 -14.32
N GLU A 133 7.25 -9.31 -15.44
CA GLU A 133 6.97 -7.90 -15.74
C GLU A 133 6.02 -7.23 -14.73
N VAL A 134 5.07 -7.99 -14.18
CA VAL A 134 4.16 -7.50 -13.13
C VAL A 134 4.93 -7.31 -11.82
N CYS A 135 5.72 -8.32 -11.44
CA CYS A 135 6.58 -8.24 -10.26
C CYS A 135 7.55 -7.06 -10.34
N ASP A 136 8.23 -6.90 -11.47
CA ASP A 136 9.22 -5.84 -11.66
C ASP A 136 8.58 -4.45 -11.58
N ALA A 137 7.41 -4.27 -12.17
CA ALA A 137 6.68 -3.01 -12.11
C ALA A 137 6.28 -2.66 -10.68
N ILE A 138 5.70 -3.62 -9.93
CA ILE A 138 5.31 -3.41 -8.53
C ILE A 138 6.55 -3.13 -7.66
N ILE A 139 7.61 -3.92 -7.80
CA ILE A 139 8.86 -3.73 -7.05
C ILE A 139 9.45 -2.35 -7.35
N LYS A 140 9.40 -1.89 -8.61
CA LYS A 140 9.88 -0.57 -8.98
C LYS A 140 9.09 0.53 -8.29
N MET A 141 7.76 0.49 -8.37
CA MET A 141 6.89 1.49 -7.73
C MET A 141 7.13 1.56 -6.22
N LEU A 142 7.16 0.41 -5.54
CA LEU A 142 7.44 0.36 -4.10
C LEU A 142 8.82 0.91 -3.76
N LYS A 143 9.85 0.56 -4.53
CA LYS A 143 11.22 1.10 -4.33
C LYS A 143 11.27 2.61 -4.50
N ASP A 144 10.56 3.15 -5.49
CA ASP A 144 10.54 4.59 -5.76
C ASP A 144 9.91 5.35 -4.57
N VAL A 145 8.80 4.85 -4.02
CA VAL A 145 8.18 5.41 -2.80
C VAL A 145 9.10 5.27 -1.59
N LEU A 146 9.64 4.07 -1.34
CA LEU A 146 10.50 3.82 -0.17
C LEU A 146 11.79 4.63 -0.18
N LYS A 147 12.28 5.05 -1.35
CA LYS A 147 13.44 5.93 -1.50
C LYS A 147 13.09 7.41 -1.38
N SER A 148 11.82 7.78 -1.54
CA SER A 148 11.39 9.17 -1.56
C SER A 148 11.33 9.83 -0.17
N ALA A 149 11.33 9.04 0.91
CA ALA A 149 11.18 9.52 2.29
C ALA A 149 11.90 8.61 3.29
N PRO A 150 12.20 9.06 4.53
CA PRO A 150 12.82 8.25 5.58
C PRO A 150 11.82 7.25 6.18
N ILE A 151 11.43 6.25 5.42
CA ILE A 151 10.50 5.18 5.81
C ILE A 151 11.31 4.05 6.45
N SER A 152 11.00 3.71 7.71
CA SER A 152 11.70 2.67 8.48
C SER A 152 10.88 1.40 8.71
N TYR A 153 9.60 1.41 8.33
CA TYR A 153 8.68 0.29 8.51
C TYR A 153 7.68 0.21 7.36
N VAL A 154 7.35 -0.99 6.95
CA VAL A 154 6.30 -1.27 5.96
C VAL A 154 5.24 -2.15 6.61
N LYS A 155 3.99 -1.66 6.63
CA LYS A 155 2.82 -2.49 6.89
C LYS A 155 2.38 -3.08 5.55
N TRP A 156 2.66 -4.36 5.35
CA TRP A 156 2.24 -5.10 4.17
C TRP A 156 0.94 -5.83 4.46
N ASP A 157 -0.11 -5.43 3.77
CA ASP A 157 -1.46 -5.93 4.01
C ASP A 157 -1.96 -6.80 2.86
N MET A 158 -2.99 -7.62 3.13
CA MET A 158 -3.70 -8.42 2.15
C MET A 158 -5.14 -8.64 2.61
N ASN A 159 -6.10 -7.93 2.01
CA ASN A 159 -7.46 -7.82 2.52
C ASN A 159 -8.50 -8.66 1.78
N ARG A 160 -8.09 -9.53 0.88
CA ARG A 160 -9.00 -10.46 0.22
C ARG A 160 -8.37 -11.82 0.01
N ASN A 161 -9.20 -12.85 -0.07
CA ASN A 161 -8.77 -14.20 -0.41
C ASN A 161 -8.57 -14.35 -1.92
N MET A 162 -7.62 -15.20 -2.32
CA MET A 162 -7.52 -15.71 -3.67
C MET A 162 -8.61 -16.79 -3.87
N THR A 163 -9.57 -16.53 -4.75
CA THR A 163 -10.69 -17.44 -5.03
C THR A 163 -10.63 -18.05 -6.41
N GLU A 164 -9.94 -17.42 -7.35
CA GLU A 164 -9.63 -17.95 -8.68
C GLU A 164 -8.13 -18.02 -8.84
N ILE A 165 -7.65 -19.17 -9.30
CA ILE A 165 -6.24 -19.39 -9.56
C ILE A 165 -6.11 -19.69 -11.04
N GLY A 166 -5.57 -18.75 -11.79
CA GLY A 166 -5.32 -18.93 -13.21
C GLY A 166 -4.64 -17.71 -13.81
N SER A 167 -3.57 -17.93 -14.51
CA SER A 167 -2.85 -16.89 -15.26
C SER A 167 -3.24 -16.97 -16.74
N ALA A 168 -3.78 -15.88 -17.29
CA ALA A 168 -4.04 -15.81 -18.72
C ALA A 168 -2.78 -15.83 -19.59
N ALA A 169 -1.61 -15.56 -18.99
CA ALA A 169 -0.31 -15.63 -19.67
C ALA A 169 0.23 -17.05 -19.80
N TRP A 170 -0.29 -18.02 -19.04
CA TRP A 170 0.24 -19.39 -19.03
C TRP A 170 -0.68 -20.37 -19.78
N PRO A 171 -0.13 -21.30 -20.56
CA PRO A 171 -0.92 -22.34 -21.19
C PRO A 171 -1.53 -23.29 -20.14
N ALA A 172 -2.64 -23.92 -20.48
CA ALA A 172 -3.39 -24.79 -19.55
C ALA A 172 -2.54 -25.87 -18.85
N LYS A 173 -1.48 -26.34 -19.49
CA LYS A 173 -0.54 -27.33 -18.91
C LYS A 173 0.26 -26.77 -17.73
N LYS A 174 0.52 -25.45 -17.69
CA LYS A 174 1.29 -24.76 -16.63
C LYS A 174 0.43 -24.18 -15.52
N GLN A 175 -0.89 -24.24 -15.63
CA GLN A 175 -1.81 -23.73 -14.61
C GLN A 175 -1.82 -24.54 -13.30
N LYS A 176 -1.12 -25.67 -13.25
CA LYS A 176 -1.07 -26.57 -12.09
C LYS A 176 0.26 -26.56 -11.34
N GLU A 177 1.23 -25.83 -11.85
CA GLU A 177 2.55 -25.61 -11.24
C GLU A 177 2.55 -24.32 -10.39
#